data_f0b86e8cc2adc5bc478b9e688ed86cdb
#
_entry.id   f0b86e8cc2adc5bc478b9e688ed86cdb
#
_cell.length_a   1.000
_cell.length_b   1.000
_cell.length_c   1.000
_cell.angle_alpha   90.00
_cell.angle_beta   90.00
_cell.angle_gamma   90.00
#
_symmetry.space_group_name_H-M   'P 1'
#
loop_
_entity.id
_entity.type
_entity.pdbx_description
1 polymer ?
#
loop_
_entity_poly.entity_id
_entity_poly.type
_entity_poly.pdbx_seq_one_letter_code
_entity_poly.pdbx_strand_id
1 'polypeptide(L)'
;MAKTSTKYICSNCGAQSPQMIGRCPVCGEWGTYEEEVSMAVSTKKGGASLRRGAQAQRLHEVEAKEEMRLDMQSSELNRVLGGGLVPGSLVLLGGEPGIGKSTLALQVLMKMGSLKTLYASGEESAKQLKLRAERLSGNAENLYILAETSLERILDSVTEIQPDIVVVDSIQTIGTESIEASIGSLSQVKECAARILQYAKEKNVPFIIVGHINKEGSLAGPKVLEHIVDTVLQFEGDQHYVYRILRAQKNRFGSTSELGIFEMQQDGLREVLNPSELLLSGNRDGLSGVAIAAAVEGVRPLLIEVQALVASAAYGTPQRSSTGFDGRRLNMLLAVLEKRVGFKLLQKDVFVNIAGGIKVNDPAIDLPVLAAVLSSNMDIALDAKICLTGEVGLAGEIRPVNRIDQRIREAEKLGFEQIIIPSGQKYNALGLKIKVVEVSRVVDAFRILIKK
;
A
#
# COMPACT_ATOMS: atom_id res chain seq x y z
N MET A 1 19.76 -3.88 46.35
CA MET A 1 20.41 -3.54 45.06
C MET A 1 19.70 -4.28 43.96
N ALA A 2 18.97 -3.56 43.09
CA ALA A 2 18.28 -4.16 41.96
C ALA A 2 19.33 -4.68 40.95
N LYS A 3 19.20 -5.94 40.52
CA LYS A 3 20.06 -6.51 39.47
C LYS A 3 19.63 -5.92 38.14
N THR A 4 20.43 -5.01 37.62
CA THR A 4 20.32 -4.58 36.20
C THR A 4 20.73 -5.73 35.31
N SER A 5 19.88 -6.19 34.41
CA SER A 5 20.25 -7.13 33.37
C SER A 5 20.19 -6.42 32.00
N THR A 6 21.33 -6.39 31.34
CA THR A 6 21.43 -5.89 29.97
C THR A 6 21.04 -6.98 29.00
N LYS A 7 20.17 -6.68 28.08
CA LYS A 7 19.78 -7.55 26.95
C LYS A 7 19.99 -6.81 25.65
N TYR A 8 20.30 -7.54 24.60
CA TYR A 8 20.43 -6.99 23.26
C TYR A 8 19.26 -7.45 22.40
N ILE A 9 18.58 -6.53 21.74
CA ILE A 9 17.39 -6.82 20.93
C ILE A 9 17.67 -6.41 19.50
N CYS A 10 17.37 -7.30 18.56
CA CYS A 10 17.47 -7.01 17.14
C CYS A 10 16.39 -6.01 16.72
N SER A 11 16.77 -4.83 16.22
CA SER A 11 15.86 -3.77 15.77
C SER A 11 15.02 -4.18 14.56
N ASN A 12 15.44 -5.18 13.79
CA ASN A 12 14.69 -5.67 12.63
C ASN A 12 13.63 -6.72 12.96
N CYS A 13 13.93 -7.72 13.80
CA CYS A 13 13.01 -8.85 14.05
C CYS A 13 12.63 -9.05 15.52
N GLY A 14 13.23 -8.29 16.45
CA GLY A 14 12.96 -8.38 17.88
C GLY A 14 13.55 -9.61 18.58
N ALA A 15 14.45 -10.35 17.93
CA ALA A 15 15.16 -11.47 18.55
C ALA A 15 16.04 -10.96 19.69
N GLN A 16 15.97 -11.62 20.87
CA GLN A 16 16.73 -11.25 22.05
C GLN A 16 18.02 -12.07 22.14
N SER A 17 19.10 -11.41 22.56
CA SER A 17 20.38 -12.06 22.89
C SER A 17 20.93 -11.55 24.21
N PRO A 18 21.58 -12.37 25.03
CA PRO A 18 22.29 -11.94 26.23
C PRO A 18 23.58 -11.18 25.91
N GLN A 19 24.04 -11.19 24.66
CA GLN A 19 25.26 -10.56 24.20
C GLN A 19 25.05 -9.85 22.87
N MET A 20 25.83 -8.81 22.61
CA MET A 20 25.83 -8.14 21.33
C MET A 20 26.38 -9.06 20.25
N ILE A 21 25.57 -9.34 19.22
CA ILE A 21 25.94 -10.21 18.08
C ILE A 21 25.93 -9.36 16.82
N GLY A 22 26.97 -9.51 15.98
CA GLY A 22 27.09 -8.72 14.75
C GLY A 22 26.03 -9.09 13.70
N ARG A 23 25.56 -10.35 13.66
CA ARG A 23 24.53 -10.82 12.74
C ARG A 23 23.38 -11.49 13.49
N CYS A 24 22.16 -11.09 13.21
CA CYS A 24 20.98 -11.72 13.82
C CYS A 24 20.77 -13.14 13.30
N PRO A 25 20.70 -14.17 14.18
CA PRO A 25 20.50 -15.56 13.74
C PRO A 25 19.08 -15.82 13.22
N VAL A 26 18.11 -14.94 13.52
CA VAL A 26 16.71 -15.12 13.14
C VAL A 26 16.39 -14.48 11.80
N CYS A 27 16.80 -13.21 11.58
CA CYS A 27 16.51 -12.51 10.32
C CYS A 27 17.72 -12.40 9.37
N GLY A 28 18.92 -12.76 9.82
CA GLY A 28 20.14 -12.75 9.01
C GLY A 28 20.78 -11.38 8.81
N GLU A 29 20.18 -10.29 9.31
CA GLU A 29 20.68 -8.92 9.16
C GLU A 29 21.89 -8.63 10.06
N TRP A 30 22.76 -7.72 9.60
CA TRP A 30 23.97 -7.33 10.31
C TRP A 30 23.78 -6.00 11.02
N GLY A 31 24.41 -5.86 12.23
CA GLY A 31 24.46 -4.60 12.98
C GLY A 31 23.11 -4.13 13.56
N THR A 32 22.16 -5.05 13.72
CA THR A 32 20.78 -4.75 14.16
C THR A 32 20.53 -4.93 15.66
N TYR A 33 21.54 -5.31 16.46
CA TYR A 33 21.36 -5.46 17.90
C TYR A 33 21.61 -4.14 18.65
N GLU A 34 20.60 -3.71 19.38
CA GLU A 34 20.63 -2.54 20.26
C GLU A 34 20.60 -2.98 21.72
N GLU A 35 21.32 -2.26 22.58
CA GLU A 35 21.38 -2.54 24.02
C GLU A 35 20.12 -2.03 24.72
N GLU A 36 19.41 -2.92 25.41
CA GLU A 36 18.27 -2.57 26.22
C GLU A 36 18.52 -2.94 27.69
N VAL A 37 18.56 -1.93 28.54
CA VAL A 37 18.80 -2.10 30.00
C VAL A 37 17.45 -2.29 30.67
N SER A 38 17.16 -3.48 31.22
CA SER A 38 15.96 -3.73 32.01
C SER A 38 16.29 -3.80 33.49
N MET A 39 15.65 -2.94 34.30
CA MET A 39 15.61 -3.10 35.74
C MET A 39 14.45 -4.03 36.12
N ALA A 40 14.67 -4.95 37.03
CA ALA A 40 13.62 -5.86 37.49
C ALA A 40 12.62 -5.08 38.37
N VAL A 41 11.43 -4.85 37.82
CA VAL A 41 10.32 -4.29 38.61
C VAL A 41 9.86 -5.31 39.62
N SER A 42 9.90 -4.98 40.90
CA SER A 42 9.27 -5.77 41.96
C SER A 42 7.76 -5.69 41.81
N THR A 43 7.14 -6.73 41.31
CA THR A 43 5.69 -6.86 41.24
C THR A 43 5.11 -6.86 42.64
N LYS A 44 4.60 -5.73 43.10
CA LYS A 44 3.59 -5.71 44.18
C LYS A 44 2.36 -6.42 43.64
N LYS A 45 2.07 -7.59 44.22
CA LYS A 45 0.81 -8.33 44.00
C LYS A 45 -0.36 -7.44 44.45
N GLY A 46 -0.86 -6.59 43.56
CA GLY A 46 -2.21 -6.03 43.63
C GLY A 46 -3.18 -7.15 43.26
N GLY A 47 -4.21 -7.38 44.07
CA GLY A 47 -5.12 -8.50 43.99
C GLY A 47 -5.68 -8.69 42.58
N ALA A 48 -5.42 -9.85 42.00
CA ALA A 48 -6.04 -10.29 40.78
C ALA A 48 -7.55 -10.44 41.01
N SER A 49 -8.35 -9.50 40.51
CA SER A 49 -9.76 -9.75 40.29
C SER A 49 -9.81 -10.91 39.31
N LEU A 50 -10.40 -12.03 39.74
CA LEU A 50 -10.69 -13.20 38.91
C LEU A 50 -11.53 -12.71 37.71
N ARG A 51 -10.88 -12.41 36.58
CA ARG A 51 -11.56 -12.19 35.30
C ARG A 51 -12.37 -13.46 35.04
N ARG A 52 -13.70 -13.35 34.89
CA ARG A 52 -14.50 -14.44 34.35
C ARG A 52 -13.92 -14.79 32.99
N GLY A 53 -13.17 -15.89 32.93
CA GLY A 53 -12.59 -16.40 31.68
C GLY A 53 -13.72 -16.61 30.67
N ALA A 54 -13.47 -16.30 29.39
CA ALA A 54 -14.36 -16.62 28.32
C ALA A 54 -14.66 -18.15 28.36
N GLN A 55 -15.93 -18.54 28.41
CA GLN A 55 -16.32 -19.94 28.34
C GLN A 55 -16.23 -20.41 26.90
N ALA A 56 -15.72 -21.62 26.68
CA ALA A 56 -15.73 -22.23 25.37
C ALA A 56 -17.19 -22.44 24.91
N GLN A 57 -17.51 -21.98 23.71
CA GLN A 57 -18.81 -22.13 23.07
C GLN A 57 -18.66 -23.04 21.84
N ARG A 58 -19.71 -23.79 21.51
CA ARG A 58 -19.74 -24.55 20.27
C ARG A 58 -19.94 -23.59 19.11
N LEU A 59 -19.26 -23.84 17.98
CA LEU A 59 -19.29 -22.95 16.81
C LEU A 59 -20.71 -22.63 16.33
N HIS A 60 -21.64 -23.59 16.39
CA HIS A 60 -23.01 -23.41 15.95
C HIS A 60 -23.89 -22.62 16.97
N GLU A 61 -23.40 -22.41 18.20
CA GLU A 61 -24.06 -21.61 19.23
C GLU A 61 -23.62 -20.14 19.17
N VAL A 62 -22.57 -19.86 18.39
CA VAL A 62 -22.13 -18.49 18.18
C VAL A 62 -23.03 -17.83 17.13
N GLU A 63 -23.85 -16.88 17.55
CA GLU A 63 -24.61 -16.07 16.60
C GLU A 63 -23.66 -15.24 15.74
N ALA A 64 -23.53 -15.59 14.47
CA ALA A 64 -22.88 -14.74 13.48
C ALA A 64 -23.84 -13.59 13.12
N LYS A 65 -23.89 -12.54 13.94
CA LYS A 65 -24.44 -11.26 13.49
C LYS A 65 -23.47 -10.74 12.42
N GLU A 66 -24.00 -10.30 11.27
CA GLU A 66 -23.20 -9.55 10.32
C GLU A 66 -22.44 -8.46 11.10
N GLU A 67 -21.11 -8.51 11.10
CA GLU A 67 -20.30 -7.51 11.76
C GLU A 67 -20.60 -6.16 11.11
N MET A 68 -21.39 -5.32 11.80
CA MET A 68 -21.64 -3.95 11.36
C MET A 68 -20.29 -3.21 11.31
N ARG A 69 -19.82 -2.95 10.11
CA ARG A 69 -18.60 -2.18 9.89
C ARG A 69 -18.89 -0.70 9.99
N LEU A 70 -17.98 0.05 10.59
CA LEU A 70 -18.05 1.50 10.60
C LEU A 70 -17.65 2.03 9.22
N ASP A 71 -18.54 2.79 8.60
CA ASP A 71 -18.26 3.51 7.37
C ASP A 71 -17.31 4.67 7.66
N MET A 72 -16.11 4.63 7.06
CA MET A 72 -15.07 5.64 7.25
C MET A 72 -15.34 6.94 6.47
N GLN A 73 -16.50 7.07 5.83
CA GLN A 73 -16.85 8.22 4.97
C GLN A 73 -15.78 8.51 3.90
N SER A 74 -15.14 7.43 3.46
CA SER A 74 -14.09 7.39 2.44
C SER A 74 -14.21 6.09 1.66
N SER A 75 -14.63 6.18 0.41
CA SER A 75 -14.85 5.02 -0.46
C SER A 75 -13.55 4.25 -0.72
N GLU A 76 -12.44 4.96 -0.89
CA GLU A 76 -11.14 4.36 -1.13
C GLU A 76 -10.58 3.70 0.14
N LEU A 77 -10.78 4.30 1.33
CA LEU A 77 -10.38 3.67 2.59
C LEU A 77 -11.26 2.47 2.93
N ASN A 78 -12.59 2.60 2.78
CA ASN A 78 -13.53 1.49 3.00
C ASN A 78 -13.19 0.29 2.09
N ARG A 79 -12.84 0.54 0.84
CA ARG A 79 -12.42 -0.50 -0.11
C ARG A 79 -11.24 -1.29 0.43
N VAL A 80 -10.17 -0.62 0.86
CA VAL A 80 -8.95 -1.27 1.36
C VAL A 80 -9.19 -1.98 2.69
N LEU A 81 -10.09 -1.48 3.52
CA LEU A 81 -10.53 -2.14 4.76
C LEU A 81 -11.44 -3.34 4.50
N GLY A 82 -11.97 -3.51 3.28
CA GLY A 82 -12.89 -4.60 2.93
C GLY A 82 -14.34 -4.27 3.22
N GLY A 83 -14.73 -3.00 3.16
CA GLY A 83 -16.09 -2.49 3.34
C GLY A 83 -16.32 -1.63 4.59
N GLY A 84 -15.25 -1.27 5.31
CA GLY A 84 -15.27 -0.42 6.50
C GLY A 84 -14.48 -0.97 7.67
N LEU A 85 -14.40 -0.20 8.74
CA LEU A 85 -13.62 -0.53 9.93
C LEU A 85 -14.41 -1.47 10.84
N VAL A 86 -13.79 -2.58 11.24
CA VAL A 86 -14.43 -3.58 12.13
C VAL A 86 -14.34 -3.11 13.58
N PRO A 87 -15.44 -3.10 14.35
CA PRO A 87 -15.41 -2.78 15.78
C PRO A 87 -14.44 -3.68 16.53
N GLY A 88 -13.74 -3.12 17.52
CA GLY A 88 -12.74 -3.87 18.31
C GLY A 88 -11.48 -4.27 17.57
N SER A 89 -11.27 -3.81 16.32
CA SER A 89 -10.06 -4.07 15.54
C SER A 89 -8.95 -3.06 15.82
N LEU A 90 -7.71 -3.50 15.55
CA LEU A 90 -6.53 -2.65 15.55
C LEU A 90 -5.94 -2.58 14.15
N VAL A 91 -5.92 -1.38 13.56
CA VAL A 91 -5.38 -1.09 12.24
C VAL A 91 -4.08 -0.32 12.37
N LEU A 92 -3.02 -0.77 11.71
CA LEU A 92 -1.77 -0.03 11.57
C LEU A 92 -1.77 0.71 10.22
N LEU A 93 -1.64 2.03 10.25
CA LEU A 93 -1.43 2.88 9.09
C LEU A 93 0.05 3.25 8.99
N GLY A 94 0.79 2.53 8.16
CA GLY A 94 2.22 2.69 7.94
C GLY A 94 2.54 3.51 6.67
N GLY A 95 3.75 4.07 6.60
CA GLY A 95 4.23 4.81 5.42
C GLY A 95 5.39 5.73 5.77
N GLU A 96 6.08 6.26 4.76
CA GLU A 96 7.18 7.21 4.94
C GLU A 96 6.72 8.48 5.67
N PRO A 97 7.62 9.17 6.40
CA PRO A 97 7.34 10.49 6.96
C PRO A 97 6.90 11.48 5.86
N GLY A 98 5.88 12.29 6.14
CA GLY A 98 5.37 13.29 5.19
C GLY A 98 4.48 12.75 4.07
N ILE A 99 4.21 11.43 3.99
CA ILE A 99 3.38 10.82 2.93
C ILE A 99 1.89 11.20 3.02
N GLY A 100 1.41 11.63 4.19
CA GLY A 100 0.01 12.03 4.41
C GLY A 100 -0.79 11.16 5.38
N LYS A 101 -0.15 10.25 6.14
CA LYS A 101 -0.82 9.36 7.11
C LYS A 101 -1.68 10.11 8.13
N SER A 102 -1.07 11.05 8.84
CA SER A 102 -1.73 11.89 9.85
C SER A 102 -2.84 12.77 9.24
N THR A 103 -2.64 13.21 7.99
CA THR A 103 -3.66 13.96 7.24
C THR A 103 -4.86 13.08 6.94
N LEU A 104 -4.65 11.87 6.41
CA LEU A 104 -5.73 10.91 6.14
C LEU A 104 -6.50 10.57 7.42
N ALA A 105 -5.79 10.23 8.49
CA ALA A 105 -6.40 9.84 9.75
C ALA A 105 -7.26 10.97 10.34
N LEU A 106 -6.75 12.20 10.39
CA LEU A 106 -7.49 13.36 10.89
C LEU A 106 -8.69 13.69 9.99
N GLN A 107 -8.50 13.72 8.68
CA GLN A 107 -9.55 14.06 7.71
C GLN A 107 -10.72 13.06 7.76
N VAL A 108 -10.43 11.78 7.93
CA VAL A 108 -11.46 10.74 8.04
C VAL A 108 -12.27 10.95 9.33
N LEU A 109 -11.64 11.18 10.48
CA LEU A 109 -12.37 11.43 11.73
C LEU A 109 -13.26 12.68 11.64
N MET A 110 -12.80 13.73 10.96
CA MET A 110 -13.60 14.95 10.74
C MET A 110 -14.81 14.69 9.84
N LYS A 111 -14.73 13.77 8.88
CA LYS A 111 -15.88 13.38 8.03
C LYS A 111 -16.91 12.54 8.77
N MET A 112 -16.53 11.91 9.89
CA MET A 112 -17.41 11.06 10.72
C MET A 112 -18.19 11.87 11.79
N GLY A 113 -18.61 13.08 11.46
CA GLY A 113 -19.18 14.05 12.42
C GLY A 113 -20.39 13.59 13.23
N SER A 114 -21.07 12.49 12.85
CA SER A 114 -22.15 11.85 13.63
C SER A 114 -21.64 10.96 14.78
N LEU A 115 -20.37 10.57 14.76
CA LEU A 115 -19.72 9.69 15.73
C LEU A 115 -18.80 10.49 16.65
N LYS A 116 -18.63 10.00 17.89
CA LYS A 116 -17.61 10.51 18.79
C LYS A 116 -16.26 9.94 18.37
N THR A 117 -15.32 10.79 18.01
CA THR A 117 -14.00 10.37 17.55
C THR A 117 -12.92 10.95 18.45
N LEU A 118 -11.85 10.20 18.72
CA LEU A 118 -10.71 10.65 19.52
C LEU A 118 -9.42 10.56 18.70
N TYR A 119 -8.70 11.67 18.62
CA TYR A 119 -7.37 11.73 18.04
C TYR A 119 -6.34 11.99 19.14
N ALA A 120 -5.58 10.96 19.52
CA ALA A 120 -4.50 11.06 20.48
C ALA A 120 -3.16 11.25 19.73
N SER A 121 -2.44 12.35 20.03
CA SER A 121 -1.17 12.66 19.40
C SER A 121 -0.05 12.73 20.44
N GLY A 122 1.03 11.97 20.18
CA GLY A 122 2.28 12.10 20.90
C GLY A 122 3.30 13.02 20.22
N GLU A 123 2.98 13.55 19.02
CA GLU A 123 3.90 14.37 18.21
C GLU A 123 3.47 15.85 18.17
N GLU A 124 2.18 16.11 18.04
CA GLU A 124 1.65 17.44 17.82
C GLU A 124 0.82 17.93 19.02
N SER A 125 0.97 19.20 19.34
CA SER A 125 0.13 19.87 20.35
C SER A 125 -1.31 20.04 19.83
N ALA A 126 -2.27 20.20 20.73
CA ALA A 126 -3.67 20.45 20.38
C ALA A 126 -3.85 21.70 19.48
N LYS A 127 -3.01 22.73 19.65
CA LYS A 127 -3.03 23.94 18.82
C LYS A 127 -2.57 23.65 17.40
N GLN A 128 -1.54 22.82 17.19
CA GLN A 128 -1.05 22.44 15.87
C GLN A 128 -2.09 21.58 15.14
N LEU A 129 -2.69 20.60 15.84
CA LEU A 129 -3.79 19.80 15.30
C LEU A 129 -4.99 20.64 14.91
N LYS A 130 -5.36 21.65 15.72
CA LYS A 130 -6.43 22.60 15.38
C LYS A 130 -6.13 23.34 14.08
N LEU A 131 -4.92 23.93 13.94
CA LEU A 131 -4.51 24.61 12.73
C LEU A 131 -4.46 23.69 11.50
N ARG A 132 -4.13 22.41 11.68
CA ARG A 132 -4.19 21.42 10.62
C ARG A 132 -5.64 21.12 10.25
N ALA A 133 -6.51 20.90 11.22
CA ALA A 133 -7.94 20.63 11.02
C ALA A 133 -8.64 21.78 10.26
N GLU A 134 -8.31 23.04 10.55
CA GLU A 134 -8.86 24.21 9.87
C GLU A 134 -8.55 24.27 8.36
N ARG A 135 -7.49 23.60 7.91
CA ARG A 135 -7.15 23.48 6.48
C ARG A 135 -7.86 22.33 5.79
N LEU A 136 -8.35 21.37 6.56
CA LEU A 136 -9.03 20.18 6.05
C LEU A 136 -10.53 20.41 5.98
N SER A 137 -11.18 19.90 4.95
CA SER A 137 -12.64 19.96 4.83
C SER A 137 -13.29 18.93 5.76
N GLY A 138 -14.22 19.35 6.62
CA GLY A 138 -14.97 18.44 7.49
C GLY A 138 -15.62 19.11 8.69
N ASN A 139 -16.47 18.37 9.42
CA ASN A 139 -17.08 18.80 10.67
C ASN A 139 -16.35 18.17 11.86
N ALA A 140 -15.81 19.01 12.75
CA ALA A 140 -15.02 18.57 13.90
C ALA A 140 -15.79 18.65 15.24
N GLU A 141 -17.11 18.80 15.24
CA GLU A 141 -17.91 19.00 16.48
C GLU A 141 -17.74 17.84 17.46
N ASN A 142 -17.71 16.60 16.98
CA ASN A 142 -17.59 15.40 17.81
C ASN A 142 -16.18 14.79 17.80
N LEU A 143 -15.17 15.56 17.32
CA LEU A 143 -13.77 15.15 17.34
C LEU A 143 -13.07 15.69 18.58
N TYR A 144 -12.64 14.79 19.44
CA TYR A 144 -11.84 15.06 20.63
C TYR A 144 -10.35 14.97 20.26
N ILE A 145 -9.55 15.91 20.74
CA ILE A 145 -8.09 15.94 20.55
C ILE A 145 -7.42 15.77 21.89
N LEU A 146 -6.46 14.87 21.99
CA LEU A 146 -5.65 14.60 23.17
C LEU A 146 -4.15 14.64 22.82
N ALA A 147 -3.42 15.63 23.35
CA ALA A 147 -1.96 15.69 23.23
C ALA A 147 -1.35 14.96 24.44
N GLU A 148 -1.00 13.68 24.29
CA GLU A 148 -0.54 12.82 25.38
C GLU A 148 0.37 11.71 24.85
N THR A 149 1.39 11.35 25.63
CA THR A 149 2.35 10.27 25.34
C THR A 149 2.21 9.06 26.25
N SER A 150 1.50 9.17 27.39
CA SER A 150 1.22 8.04 28.27
C SER A 150 0.05 7.22 27.77
N LEU A 151 0.27 5.94 27.50
CA LEU A 151 -0.78 5.02 27.07
C LEU A 151 -1.88 4.91 28.13
N GLU A 152 -1.52 4.88 29.42
CA GLU A 152 -2.47 4.78 30.51
C GLU A 152 -3.48 5.93 30.46
N ARG A 153 -2.99 7.18 30.33
CA ARG A 153 -3.85 8.37 30.26
C ARG A 153 -4.70 8.41 29.00
N ILE A 154 -4.17 7.90 27.87
CA ILE A 154 -4.95 7.76 26.65
C ILE A 154 -6.12 6.80 26.88
N LEU A 155 -5.89 5.62 27.46
CA LEU A 155 -6.93 4.62 27.72
C LEU A 155 -7.95 5.09 28.77
N ASP A 156 -7.51 5.86 29.77
CA ASP A 156 -8.40 6.52 30.76
C ASP A 156 -9.34 7.50 30.04
N SER A 157 -8.78 8.34 29.14
CA SER A 157 -9.57 9.29 28.35
C SER A 157 -10.54 8.57 27.41
N VAL A 158 -10.17 7.44 26.81
CA VAL A 158 -11.07 6.60 26.00
C VAL A 158 -12.22 6.08 26.85
N THR A 159 -11.94 5.67 28.10
CA THR A 159 -12.96 5.17 29.03
C THR A 159 -13.94 6.28 29.45
N GLU A 160 -13.45 7.51 29.61
CA GLU A 160 -14.27 8.68 30.00
C GLU A 160 -15.13 9.20 28.83
N ILE A 161 -14.52 9.40 27.66
CA ILE A 161 -15.16 9.96 26.46
C ILE A 161 -16.10 8.95 25.81
N GLN A 162 -15.74 7.66 25.86
CA GLN A 162 -16.43 6.56 25.14
C GLN A 162 -16.54 6.85 23.63
N PRO A 163 -15.41 7.02 22.91
CA PRO A 163 -15.45 7.27 21.48
C PRO A 163 -15.79 6.02 20.69
N ASP A 164 -16.41 6.21 19.52
CA ASP A 164 -16.72 5.14 18.55
C ASP A 164 -15.47 4.67 17.79
N ILE A 165 -14.43 5.52 17.70
CA ILE A 165 -13.14 5.24 17.07
C ILE A 165 -12.03 6.07 17.70
N VAL A 166 -10.83 5.49 17.79
CA VAL A 166 -9.63 6.15 18.30
C VAL A 166 -8.51 6.10 17.27
N VAL A 167 -7.84 7.23 17.05
CA VAL A 167 -6.57 7.32 16.34
C VAL A 167 -5.45 7.62 17.31
N VAL A 168 -4.32 6.92 17.20
CA VAL A 168 -3.09 7.18 17.96
C VAL A 168 -1.97 7.53 16.98
N ASP A 169 -1.46 8.76 17.03
CA ASP A 169 -0.44 9.30 16.12
C ASP A 169 0.74 9.92 16.88
N SER A 170 1.88 9.23 16.96
CA SER A 170 2.25 7.93 16.42
C SER A 170 2.50 6.91 17.54
N ILE A 171 2.46 5.62 17.18
CA ILE A 171 2.76 4.54 18.15
C ILE A 171 4.20 4.63 18.66
N GLN A 172 5.12 5.25 17.93
CA GLN A 172 6.52 5.41 18.35
C GLN A 172 6.72 6.46 19.44
N THR A 173 5.78 7.39 19.59
CA THR A 173 5.86 8.47 20.59
C THR A 173 5.09 8.17 21.86
N ILE A 174 4.34 7.05 21.88
CA ILE A 174 3.57 6.60 23.03
C ILE A 174 4.42 5.64 23.88
N GLY A 175 4.30 5.78 25.19
CA GLY A 175 4.96 4.90 26.17
C GLY A 175 3.99 4.35 27.20
N THR A 176 4.35 3.22 27.80
CA THR A 176 3.65 2.62 28.95
C THR A 176 4.60 2.46 30.12
N GLU A 177 4.10 2.67 31.33
CA GLU A 177 4.84 2.46 32.57
C GLU A 177 4.98 0.96 32.94
N SER A 178 4.32 0.06 32.19
CA SER A 178 4.34 -1.38 32.48
C SER A 178 5.70 -2.03 32.22
N ILE A 179 6.56 -1.40 31.43
CA ILE A 179 7.92 -1.85 31.15
C ILE A 179 8.92 -0.71 31.22
N GLU A 180 10.13 -1.01 31.74
CA GLU A 180 11.24 -0.06 31.82
C GLU A 180 12.05 -0.09 30.52
N ALA A 181 11.53 0.56 29.47
CA ALA A 181 12.20 0.71 28.19
C ALA A 181 11.97 2.14 27.68
N SER A 182 12.89 2.68 26.89
CA SER A 182 12.74 4.03 26.35
C SER A 182 11.55 4.13 25.40
N ILE A 183 10.82 5.25 25.44
CA ILE A 183 9.77 5.55 24.46
C ILE A 183 10.36 5.47 23.05
N GLY A 184 9.64 4.86 22.13
CA GLY A 184 10.10 4.62 20.75
C GLY A 184 10.94 3.34 20.58
N SER A 185 11.39 2.70 21.68
CA SER A 185 12.03 1.39 21.59
C SER A 185 11.05 0.33 21.09
N LEU A 186 11.60 -0.73 20.47
CA LEU A 186 10.80 -1.80 19.92
C LEU A 186 9.93 -2.50 20.99
N SER A 187 10.45 -2.64 22.20
CA SER A 187 9.73 -3.22 23.34
C SER A 187 8.54 -2.36 23.76
N GLN A 188 8.72 -1.03 23.83
CA GLN A 188 7.64 -0.09 24.14
C GLN A 188 6.55 -0.12 23.08
N VAL A 189 6.94 -0.04 21.80
CA VAL A 189 6.00 -0.06 20.67
C VAL A 189 5.18 -1.36 20.65
N LYS A 190 5.82 -2.51 20.91
CA LYS A 190 5.15 -3.82 21.03
C LYS A 190 4.14 -3.86 22.17
N GLU A 191 4.58 -3.45 23.36
CA GLU A 191 3.74 -3.51 24.56
C GLU A 191 2.54 -2.57 24.42
N CYS A 192 2.77 -1.33 23.95
CA CYS A 192 1.69 -0.39 23.69
C CYS A 192 0.68 -0.95 22.67
N ALA A 193 1.14 -1.51 21.54
CA ALA A 193 0.25 -2.09 20.56
C ALA A 193 -0.53 -3.30 21.09
N ALA A 194 0.10 -4.17 21.87
CA ALA A 194 -0.55 -5.32 22.48
C ALA A 194 -1.65 -4.90 23.48
N ARG A 195 -1.39 -3.90 24.30
CA ARG A 195 -2.36 -3.35 25.28
C ARG A 195 -3.52 -2.63 24.57
N ILE A 196 -3.22 -1.86 23.51
CA ILE A 196 -4.28 -1.23 22.68
C ILE A 196 -5.16 -2.30 22.06
N LEU A 197 -4.58 -3.37 21.49
CA LEU A 197 -5.36 -4.47 20.90
C LEU A 197 -6.24 -5.16 21.94
N GLN A 198 -5.70 -5.44 23.12
CA GLN A 198 -6.47 -6.03 24.22
C GLN A 198 -7.65 -5.14 24.59
N TYR A 199 -7.40 -3.83 24.80
CA TYR A 199 -8.44 -2.87 25.13
C TYR A 199 -9.51 -2.74 24.04
N ALA A 200 -9.08 -2.65 22.76
CA ALA A 200 -9.96 -2.59 21.61
C ALA A 200 -10.96 -3.75 21.60
N LYS A 201 -10.46 -4.99 21.80
CA LYS A 201 -11.29 -6.20 21.85
C LYS A 201 -12.19 -6.27 23.07
N GLU A 202 -11.70 -5.86 24.25
CA GLU A 202 -12.49 -5.86 25.49
C GLU A 202 -13.64 -4.85 25.45
N LYS A 203 -13.40 -3.68 24.86
CA LYS A 203 -14.38 -2.56 24.81
C LYS A 203 -15.13 -2.48 23.47
N ASN A 204 -14.77 -3.30 22.50
CA ASN A 204 -15.32 -3.28 21.13
C ASN A 204 -15.14 -1.91 20.43
N VAL A 205 -14.09 -1.16 20.77
CA VAL A 205 -13.73 0.12 20.15
C VAL A 205 -12.60 -0.08 19.17
N PRO A 206 -12.73 0.28 17.89
CA PRO A 206 -11.65 0.16 16.91
C PRO A 206 -10.59 1.24 17.09
N PHE A 207 -9.33 0.86 16.88
CA PHE A 207 -8.18 1.76 16.91
C PHE A 207 -7.45 1.78 15.58
N ILE A 208 -7.03 2.97 15.16
CA ILE A 208 -6.05 3.17 14.09
C ILE A 208 -4.78 3.71 14.72
N ILE A 209 -3.69 2.98 14.62
CA ILE A 209 -2.36 3.44 15.05
C ILE A 209 -1.54 3.88 13.84
N VAL A 210 -0.97 5.06 13.89
CA VAL A 210 -0.07 5.58 12.86
C VAL A 210 1.36 5.17 13.17
N GLY A 211 2.09 4.68 12.17
CA GLY A 211 3.49 4.27 12.30
C GLY A 211 4.36 4.77 11.16
N HIS A 212 5.65 5.02 11.43
CA HIS A 212 6.63 5.39 10.42
C HIS A 212 7.37 4.17 9.89
N ILE A 213 7.69 4.17 8.57
CA ILE A 213 8.48 3.15 7.88
C ILE A 213 9.86 3.73 7.58
N ASN A 214 10.91 2.90 7.63
CA ASN A 214 12.26 3.29 7.19
C ASN A 214 12.32 3.41 5.66
N LYS A 215 13.35 4.15 5.14
CA LYS A 215 13.61 4.36 3.70
C LYS A 215 13.77 3.08 2.86
N GLU A 216 14.00 1.94 3.50
CA GLU A 216 14.08 0.63 2.84
C GLU A 216 12.71 -0.05 2.67
N GLY A 217 11.61 0.66 2.96
CA GLY A 217 10.25 0.10 2.87
C GLY A 217 9.93 -0.93 3.96
N SER A 218 10.89 -1.19 4.84
CA SER A 218 10.64 -1.96 6.06
C SER A 218 10.18 -1.01 7.15
N LEU A 219 9.07 -1.29 7.77
CA LEU A 219 8.63 -0.58 8.97
C LEU A 219 9.75 -0.66 10.03
N ALA A 220 10.34 0.47 10.46
CA ALA A 220 11.27 0.49 11.60
C ALA A 220 10.57 -0.06 12.85
N GLY A 221 10.85 -1.30 13.17
CA GLY A 221 10.16 -2.02 14.21
C GLY A 221 8.82 -2.70 13.88
N PRO A 222 8.33 -2.86 12.68
CA PRO A 222 6.95 -3.24 12.40
C PRO A 222 6.68 -4.59 11.77
N LYS A 223 7.64 -5.32 11.24
CA LYS A 223 7.39 -6.78 11.04
C LYS A 223 6.87 -7.41 12.34
N VAL A 224 7.21 -6.82 13.45
CA VAL A 224 6.76 -7.18 14.79
C VAL A 224 5.32 -6.75 15.05
N LEU A 225 4.90 -5.55 14.63
CA LEU A 225 3.51 -5.08 14.76
C LEU A 225 2.57 -5.79 13.81
N GLU A 226 3.03 -6.21 12.63
CA GLU A 226 2.23 -6.98 11.67
C GLU A 226 1.62 -8.23 12.29
N HIS A 227 2.30 -8.88 13.22
CA HIS A 227 1.76 -10.05 13.91
C HIS A 227 0.73 -9.69 14.97
N ILE A 228 0.82 -8.52 15.57
CA ILE A 228 -0.05 -8.06 16.65
C ILE A 228 -1.36 -7.49 16.10
N VAL A 229 -1.29 -6.59 15.11
CA VAL A 229 -2.46 -5.89 14.58
C VAL A 229 -3.33 -6.78 13.68
N ASP A 230 -4.60 -6.43 13.53
CA ASP A 230 -5.54 -7.17 12.66
C ASP A 230 -5.39 -6.78 11.19
N THR A 231 -5.13 -5.50 10.92
CA THR A 231 -4.95 -4.96 9.57
C THR A 231 -3.72 -4.08 9.50
N VAL A 232 -2.94 -4.20 8.42
CA VAL A 232 -1.80 -3.33 8.10
C VAL A 232 -2.09 -2.64 6.77
N LEU A 233 -2.23 -1.34 6.81
CA LEU A 233 -2.35 -0.47 5.66
C LEU A 233 -1.03 0.24 5.42
N GLN A 234 -0.49 0.15 4.23
CA GLN A 234 0.73 0.85 3.83
C GLN A 234 0.39 1.96 2.87
N PHE A 235 0.82 3.18 3.23
CA PHE A 235 0.70 4.35 2.38
C PHE A 235 1.98 4.51 1.58
N GLU A 236 1.87 4.41 0.26
CA GLU A 236 2.97 4.45 -0.70
C GLU A 236 2.85 5.69 -1.59
N GLY A 237 3.96 6.16 -2.11
CA GLY A 237 4.02 7.25 -3.07
C GLY A 237 5.37 7.96 -3.01
N ASP A 238 5.74 8.63 -4.08
CA ASP A 238 6.90 9.49 -4.14
C ASP A 238 6.47 10.93 -3.80
N GLN A 239 7.33 11.67 -3.09
CA GLN A 239 7.06 13.07 -2.73
C GLN A 239 6.94 14.00 -3.95
N HIS A 240 7.48 13.57 -5.10
CA HIS A 240 7.40 14.30 -6.36
C HIS A 240 6.11 14.07 -7.13
N TYR A 241 5.32 13.05 -6.77
CA TYR A 241 4.04 12.75 -7.41
C TYR A 241 2.88 13.20 -6.52
N VAL A 242 1.81 13.65 -7.16
CA VAL A 242 0.59 14.13 -6.49
C VAL A 242 -0.21 12.97 -5.88
N TYR A 243 -0.04 11.75 -6.43
CA TYR A 243 -0.84 10.59 -6.04
C TYR A 243 -0.20 9.79 -4.91
N ARG A 244 -1.07 9.24 -4.06
CA ARG A 244 -0.74 8.36 -2.95
C ARG A 244 -1.57 7.09 -3.05
N ILE A 245 -0.93 5.95 -2.86
CA ILE A 245 -1.58 4.63 -2.93
C ILE A 245 -1.63 4.06 -1.52
N LEU A 246 -2.80 3.61 -1.10
CA LEU A 246 -3.01 2.89 0.13
C LEU A 246 -3.20 1.41 -0.18
N ARG A 247 -2.32 0.54 0.34
CA ARG A 247 -2.37 -0.92 0.17
C ARG A 247 -2.64 -1.62 1.50
N ALA A 248 -3.44 -2.68 1.46
CA ALA A 248 -3.50 -3.62 2.57
C ALA A 248 -2.36 -4.65 2.44
N GLN A 249 -1.37 -4.58 3.32
CA GLN A 249 -0.32 -5.61 3.43
C GLN A 249 -0.82 -6.84 4.20
N LYS A 250 -1.73 -6.62 5.15
CA LYS A 250 -2.43 -7.64 5.93
C LYS A 250 -3.85 -7.16 6.20
N ASN A 251 -4.82 -8.05 6.04
CA ASN A 251 -6.21 -7.76 6.42
C ASN A 251 -6.90 -9.07 6.85
N ARG A 252 -7.26 -9.19 8.15
CA ARG A 252 -7.98 -10.36 8.66
C ARG A 252 -9.46 -10.35 8.31
N PHE A 253 -9.99 -9.20 7.91
CA PHE A 253 -11.41 -8.95 7.68
C PHE A 253 -11.77 -8.77 6.21
N GLY A 254 -10.77 -8.83 5.30
CA GLY A 254 -10.98 -8.60 3.89
C GLY A 254 -9.79 -8.99 3.02
N SER A 255 -9.90 -8.68 1.73
CA SER A 255 -8.84 -8.94 0.76
C SER A 255 -7.64 -8.00 0.96
N THR A 256 -6.43 -8.50 0.78
CA THR A 256 -5.21 -7.68 0.69
C THR A 256 -4.93 -7.19 -0.73
N SER A 257 -5.79 -7.55 -1.69
CA SER A 257 -5.62 -7.19 -3.10
C SER A 257 -6.25 -5.85 -3.47
N GLU A 258 -6.90 -5.15 -2.51
CA GLU A 258 -7.53 -3.87 -2.78
C GLU A 258 -6.56 -2.70 -2.65
N LEU A 259 -6.79 -1.67 -3.47
CA LEU A 259 -6.05 -0.42 -3.48
C LEU A 259 -6.98 0.76 -3.24
N GLY A 260 -6.53 1.71 -2.43
CA GLY A 260 -7.07 3.05 -2.33
C GLY A 260 -6.14 4.05 -3.00
N ILE A 261 -6.67 4.96 -3.80
CA ILE A 261 -5.87 5.98 -4.49
C ILE A 261 -6.36 7.35 -4.07
N PHE A 262 -5.41 8.16 -3.63
CA PHE A 262 -5.64 9.52 -3.16
C PHE A 262 -4.74 10.50 -3.91
N GLU A 263 -5.23 11.72 -4.08
CA GLU A 263 -4.46 12.84 -4.59
C GLU A 263 -4.19 13.82 -3.44
N MET A 264 -2.93 14.22 -3.27
CA MET A 264 -2.56 15.22 -2.28
C MET A 264 -2.88 16.61 -2.80
N GLN A 265 -3.76 17.31 -2.09
CA GLN A 265 -4.15 18.70 -2.39
C GLN A 265 -3.81 19.60 -1.20
N GLN A 266 -3.98 20.93 -1.38
CA GLN A 266 -3.70 21.91 -0.31
C GLN A 266 -4.65 21.77 0.88
N ASP A 267 -5.90 21.34 0.62
CA ASP A 267 -6.98 21.13 1.58
C ASP A 267 -7.09 19.68 2.06
N GLY A 268 -6.10 18.83 1.76
CA GLY A 268 -6.01 17.46 2.23
C GLY A 268 -5.91 16.42 1.13
N LEU A 269 -6.41 15.21 1.42
CA LEU A 269 -6.39 14.07 0.49
C LEU A 269 -7.75 13.93 -0.20
N ARG A 270 -7.74 14.03 -1.52
CA ARG A 270 -8.90 13.78 -2.38
C ARG A 270 -8.90 12.32 -2.87
N GLU A 271 -10.02 11.66 -2.78
CA GLU A 271 -10.19 10.30 -3.32
C GLU A 271 -10.21 10.30 -4.84
N VAL A 272 -9.49 9.37 -5.44
CA VAL A 272 -9.43 9.19 -6.89
C VAL A 272 -10.34 8.04 -7.28
N LEU A 273 -11.55 8.37 -7.69
CA LEU A 273 -12.57 7.37 -8.07
C LEU A 273 -12.25 6.68 -9.40
N ASN A 274 -11.62 7.41 -10.33
CA ASN A 274 -11.20 6.90 -11.63
C ASN A 274 -9.70 7.13 -11.88
N PRO A 275 -8.83 6.25 -11.37
CA PRO A 275 -7.38 6.41 -11.53
C PRO A 275 -6.91 6.35 -12.98
N SER A 276 -7.60 5.60 -13.83
CA SER A 276 -7.22 5.46 -15.24
C SER A 276 -7.25 6.80 -15.97
N GLU A 277 -8.20 7.69 -15.67
CA GLU A 277 -8.25 9.04 -16.28
C GLU A 277 -7.03 9.89 -15.93
N LEU A 278 -6.46 9.68 -14.76
CA LEU A 278 -5.30 10.42 -14.26
C LEU A 278 -3.96 9.84 -14.74
N LEU A 279 -3.95 8.53 -15.03
CA LEU A 279 -2.76 7.79 -15.48
C LEU A 279 -2.58 7.82 -17.00
N LEU A 280 -3.54 8.43 -17.70
CA LEU A 280 -3.51 8.64 -19.12
C LEU A 280 -3.26 10.13 -19.42
N SER A 281 -2.18 10.45 -20.11
CA SER A 281 -1.93 11.83 -20.57
C SER A 281 -2.99 12.28 -21.57
N GLY A 282 -3.42 13.54 -21.46
CA GLY A 282 -4.52 14.07 -22.29
C GLY A 282 -4.20 14.22 -23.79
N ASN A 283 -2.92 14.39 -24.15
CA ASN A 283 -2.49 14.53 -25.54
C ASN A 283 -1.39 13.50 -25.85
N ARG A 284 -1.78 12.44 -26.58
CA ARG A 284 -0.91 11.31 -26.97
C ARG A 284 -0.71 11.18 -28.47
N ASP A 285 -1.46 11.98 -29.25
CA ASP A 285 -1.46 11.88 -30.69
C ASP A 285 -0.07 12.24 -31.26
N GLY A 286 0.46 11.33 -32.08
CA GLY A 286 1.75 11.52 -32.74
C GLY A 286 2.98 11.30 -31.87
N LEU A 287 2.86 10.87 -30.62
CA LEU A 287 4.02 10.57 -29.76
C LEU A 287 4.51 9.15 -29.96
N SER A 288 5.77 9.00 -30.38
CA SER A 288 6.44 7.69 -30.39
C SER A 288 6.87 7.30 -28.96
N GLY A 289 6.99 6.00 -28.71
CA GLY A 289 7.41 5.47 -27.42
C GLY A 289 6.32 5.39 -26.37
N VAL A 290 5.04 5.57 -26.74
CA VAL A 290 3.90 5.52 -25.81
C VAL A 290 2.99 4.34 -26.17
N ALA A 291 2.60 3.55 -25.15
CA ALA A 291 1.60 2.47 -25.28
C ALA A 291 0.69 2.45 -24.04
N ILE A 292 -0.57 2.03 -24.24
CA ILE A 292 -1.52 1.93 -23.14
C ILE A 292 -1.68 0.47 -22.71
N ALA A 293 -1.43 0.25 -21.42
CA ALA A 293 -1.56 -1.03 -20.76
C ALA A 293 -2.91 -1.16 -20.07
N ALA A 294 -3.65 -2.22 -20.33
CA ALA A 294 -4.78 -2.62 -19.51
C ALA A 294 -4.28 -3.57 -18.40
N ALA A 295 -3.95 -2.99 -17.27
CA ALA A 295 -3.44 -3.68 -16.08
C ALA A 295 -4.55 -3.99 -15.07
N VAL A 296 -4.26 -4.87 -14.11
CA VAL A 296 -5.10 -5.07 -12.93
C VAL A 296 -4.20 -5.07 -11.70
N GLU A 297 -4.46 -4.17 -10.78
CA GLU A 297 -3.83 -4.17 -9.48
C GLU A 297 -4.85 -4.64 -8.43
N GLY A 298 -4.54 -5.80 -7.84
CA GLY A 298 -5.49 -6.47 -6.95
C GLY A 298 -6.75 -6.93 -7.68
N VAL A 299 -7.87 -6.26 -7.42
CA VAL A 299 -9.14 -6.48 -8.13
C VAL A 299 -9.53 -5.32 -9.04
N ARG A 300 -8.76 -4.24 -9.04
CA ARG A 300 -9.08 -3.00 -9.76
C ARG A 300 -8.42 -2.99 -11.14
N PRO A 301 -9.19 -2.92 -12.23
CA PRO A 301 -8.64 -2.68 -13.55
C PRO A 301 -8.17 -1.23 -13.66
N LEU A 302 -7.03 -1.02 -14.30
CA LEU A 302 -6.42 0.28 -14.50
C LEU A 302 -5.89 0.37 -15.93
N LEU A 303 -6.16 1.47 -16.64
CA LEU A 303 -5.41 1.81 -17.83
C LEU A 303 -4.25 2.71 -17.47
N ILE A 304 -3.06 2.31 -17.93
CA ILE A 304 -1.80 2.92 -17.52
C ILE A 304 -0.99 3.24 -18.76
N GLU A 305 -0.46 4.45 -18.83
CA GLU A 305 0.46 4.84 -19.88
C GLU A 305 1.86 4.30 -19.59
N VAL A 306 2.40 3.55 -20.53
CA VAL A 306 3.77 3.05 -20.56
C VAL A 306 4.56 3.88 -21.56
N GLN A 307 5.61 4.53 -21.09
CA GLN A 307 6.52 5.33 -21.90
C GLN A 307 7.85 4.64 -22.04
N ALA A 308 8.44 4.65 -23.23
CA ALA A 308 9.77 4.14 -23.49
C ALA A 308 10.57 5.11 -24.35
N LEU A 309 11.86 5.20 -24.05
CA LEU A 309 12.83 5.92 -24.87
C LEU A 309 13.96 4.97 -25.24
N VAL A 310 14.21 4.83 -26.54
CA VAL A 310 15.30 4.04 -27.10
C VAL A 310 16.26 4.97 -27.84
N ALA A 311 17.50 5.04 -27.40
CA ALA A 311 18.53 5.88 -28.00
C ALA A 311 19.79 5.06 -28.31
N SER A 312 20.69 5.59 -29.15
CA SER A 312 22.01 4.99 -29.34
C SER A 312 22.85 5.20 -28.09
N ALA A 313 23.52 4.14 -27.61
CA ALA A 313 24.37 4.24 -26.43
C ALA A 313 25.56 5.17 -26.69
N ALA A 314 25.67 6.25 -25.93
CA ALA A 314 26.73 7.27 -26.10
C ALA A 314 28.09 6.83 -25.56
N TYR A 315 28.11 5.93 -24.56
CA TYR A 315 29.32 5.58 -23.79
C TYR A 315 29.75 4.11 -23.91
N GLY A 316 29.40 3.43 -24.99
CA GLY A 316 29.83 2.05 -25.24
C GLY A 316 29.14 0.96 -24.40
N THR A 317 28.66 1.26 -23.21
CA THR A 317 27.89 0.33 -22.38
C THR A 317 26.41 0.77 -22.32
N PRO A 318 25.48 0.01 -22.92
CA PRO A 318 24.08 0.35 -22.94
C PRO A 318 23.47 0.47 -21.54
N GLN A 319 22.77 1.57 -21.30
CA GLN A 319 22.01 1.79 -20.07
C GLN A 319 20.59 1.25 -20.20
N ARG A 320 20.13 0.57 -19.16
CA ARG A 320 18.76 0.05 -19.08
C ARG A 320 18.17 0.41 -17.74
N SER A 321 17.18 1.28 -17.75
CA SER A 321 16.54 1.79 -16.54
C SER A 321 15.04 1.73 -16.67
N SER A 322 14.37 1.49 -15.55
CA SER A 322 12.92 1.49 -15.48
C SER A 322 12.43 2.16 -14.20
N THR A 323 11.37 2.96 -14.33
CA THR A 323 10.61 3.52 -13.21
C THR A 323 9.21 2.93 -13.23
N GLY A 324 8.77 2.39 -12.09
CA GLY A 324 7.44 1.76 -11.98
C GLY A 324 7.33 0.34 -12.55
N PHE A 325 8.38 -0.17 -13.21
CA PHE A 325 8.47 -1.52 -13.77
C PHE A 325 9.74 -2.24 -13.31
N ASP A 326 9.69 -3.56 -13.16
CA ASP A 326 10.86 -4.33 -12.70
C ASP A 326 11.99 -4.34 -13.74
N GLY A 327 13.17 -3.88 -13.36
CA GLY A 327 14.33 -3.77 -14.28
C GLY A 327 14.86 -5.12 -14.74
N ARG A 328 14.75 -6.19 -13.93
CA ARG A 328 15.16 -7.54 -14.34
C ARG A 328 14.19 -8.09 -15.39
N ARG A 329 12.88 -7.82 -15.21
CA ARG A 329 11.85 -8.17 -16.19
C ARG A 329 12.08 -7.43 -17.50
N LEU A 330 12.38 -6.12 -17.45
CA LEU A 330 12.72 -5.32 -18.63
C LEU A 330 13.87 -5.96 -19.42
N ASN A 331 14.98 -6.31 -18.77
CA ASN A 331 16.13 -6.93 -19.42
C ASN A 331 15.77 -8.24 -20.13
N MET A 332 14.90 -9.04 -19.52
CA MET A 332 14.42 -10.29 -20.10
C MET A 332 13.56 -10.03 -21.34
N LEU A 333 12.65 -9.07 -21.29
CA LEU A 333 11.79 -8.67 -22.41
C LEU A 333 12.60 -8.11 -23.57
N LEU A 334 13.63 -7.30 -23.32
CA LEU A 334 14.54 -6.81 -24.36
C LEU A 334 15.28 -7.96 -25.07
N ALA A 335 15.70 -8.98 -24.33
CA ALA A 335 16.31 -10.19 -24.93
C ALA A 335 15.32 -10.96 -25.81
N VAL A 336 14.04 -11.01 -25.46
CA VAL A 336 12.98 -11.57 -26.33
C VAL A 336 12.82 -10.78 -27.61
N LEU A 337 12.75 -9.44 -27.54
CA LEU A 337 12.71 -8.57 -28.73
C LEU A 337 13.86 -8.82 -29.68
N GLU A 338 15.05 -8.92 -29.12
CA GLU A 338 16.25 -9.13 -29.92
C GLU A 338 16.26 -10.50 -30.59
N LYS A 339 16.05 -11.56 -29.80
CA LYS A 339 16.19 -12.94 -30.30
C LYS A 339 15.01 -13.42 -31.12
N ARG A 340 13.78 -12.99 -30.82
CA ARG A 340 12.54 -13.51 -31.42
C ARG A 340 11.92 -12.59 -32.45
N VAL A 341 12.15 -11.29 -32.34
CA VAL A 341 11.59 -10.29 -33.25
C VAL A 341 12.65 -9.71 -34.19
N GLY A 342 13.94 -9.81 -33.82
CA GLY A 342 15.04 -9.38 -34.66
C GLY A 342 15.49 -7.93 -34.49
N PHE A 343 15.04 -7.26 -33.40
CA PHE A 343 15.47 -5.90 -33.10
C PHE A 343 16.89 -5.86 -32.55
N LYS A 344 17.71 -4.95 -33.05
CA LYS A 344 19.09 -4.75 -32.57
C LYS A 344 19.10 -3.75 -31.42
N LEU A 345 18.98 -4.25 -30.18
CA LEU A 345 18.94 -3.44 -28.96
C LEU A 345 20.24 -3.51 -28.11
N LEU A 346 21.20 -4.35 -28.51
CA LEU A 346 22.46 -4.57 -27.77
C LEU A 346 23.30 -3.30 -27.58
N GLN A 347 23.23 -2.36 -28.51
CA GLN A 347 23.98 -1.10 -28.48
C GLN A 347 23.09 0.12 -28.28
N LYS A 348 21.89 -0.09 -27.66
CA LYS A 348 20.95 0.98 -27.42
C LYS A 348 20.64 1.13 -25.94
N ASP A 349 20.56 2.36 -25.51
CA ASP A 349 20.03 2.75 -24.22
C ASP A 349 18.50 2.57 -24.25
N VAL A 350 17.92 2.00 -23.20
CA VAL A 350 16.49 1.80 -23.07
C VAL A 350 16.01 2.27 -21.71
N PHE A 351 15.11 3.24 -21.72
CA PHE A 351 14.46 3.80 -20.54
C PHE A 351 12.98 3.50 -20.63
N VAL A 352 12.40 3.00 -19.53
CA VAL A 352 10.96 2.73 -19.42
C VAL A 352 10.41 3.47 -18.21
N ASN A 353 9.29 4.14 -18.37
CA ASN A 353 8.61 4.84 -17.30
C ASN A 353 7.11 4.48 -17.31
N ILE A 354 6.59 4.11 -16.17
CA ILE A 354 5.15 3.97 -15.95
C ILE A 354 4.64 5.33 -15.46
N ALA A 355 3.67 5.89 -16.20
CA ALA A 355 3.10 7.20 -15.86
C ALA A 355 2.48 7.21 -14.46
N GLY A 356 2.50 8.37 -13.80
CA GLY A 356 1.93 8.56 -12.48
C GLY A 356 2.76 8.03 -11.31
N GLY A 357 3.98 7.50 -11.57
CA GLY A 357 4.90 7.02 -10.52
C GLY A 357 4.44 5.78 -9.78
N ILE A 358 3.48 5.04 -10.33
CA ILE A 358 2.99 3.80 -9.73
C ILE A 358 3.93 2.65 -10.06
N LYS A 359 4.19 1.80 -9.07
CA LYS A 359 4.85 0.52 -9.31
C LYS A 359 3.80 -0.52 -9.69
N VAL A 360 3.90 -1.08 -10.89
CA VAL A 360 2.99 -2.10 -11.42
C VAL A 360 3.68 -3.46 -11.38
N ASN A 361 3.05 -4.42 -10.70
CA ASN A 361 3.58 -5.79 -10.58
C ASN A 361 2.82 -6.79 -11.49
N ASP A 362 1.82 -6.32 -12.24
CA ASP A 362 1.02 -7.16 -13.13
C ASP A 362 1.84 -7.57 -14.38
N PRO A 363 2.12 -8.88 -14.60
CA PRO A 363 2.84 -9.34 -15.79
C PRO A 363 2.10 -9.05 -17.10
N ALA A 364 0.83 -8.75 -17.07
CA ALA A 364 0.03 -8.39 -18.24
C ALA A 364 0.50 -7.12 -18.96
N ILE A 365 1.34 -6.29 -18.30
CA ILE A 365 1.91 -5.10 -18.93
C ILE A 365 3.17 -5.38 -19.78
N ASP A 366 3.65 -6.62 -19.86
CA ASP A 366 4.81 -6.97 -20.68
C ASP A 366 4.62 -6.58 -22.16
N LEU A 367 3.46 -6.94 -22.74
CA LEU A 367 3.17 -6.62 -24.12
C LEU A 367 3.12 -5.11 -24.39
N PRO A 368 2.43 -4.29 -23.58
CA PRO A 368 2.51 -2.82 -23.66
C PRO A 368 3.94 -2.27 -23.54
N VAL A 369 4.75 -2.78 -22.61
CA VAL A 369 6.17 -2.37 -22.48
C VAL A 369 6.93 -2.63 -23.77
N LEU A 370 6.78 -3.83 -24.36
CA LEU A 370 7.41 -4.16 -25.63
C LEU A 370 6.90 -3.26 -26.77
N ALA A 371 5.59 -2.95 -26.78
CA ALA A 371 5.01 -2.07 -27.78
C ALA A 371 5.54 -0.64 -27.69
N ALA A 372 5.71 -0.10 -26.48
CA ALA A 372 6.31 1.21 -26.25
C ALA A 372 7.79 1.25 -26.68
N VAL A 373 8.59 0.22 -26.33
CA VAL A 373 9.98 0.09 -26.77
C VAL A 373 10.08 0.00 -28.30
N LEU A 374 9.21 -0.78 -28.93
CA LEU A 374 9.15 -0.89 -30.38
C LEU A 374 8.83 0.47 -31.04
N SER A 375 7.79 1.13 -30.57
CA SER A 375 7.34 2.44 -31.05
C SER A 375 8.49 3.46 -30.98
N SER A 376 9.18 3.56 -29.85
CA SER A 376 10.34 4.44 -29.69
C SER A 376 11.51 4.05 -30.58
N ASN A 377 11.83 2.75 -30.71
CA ASN A 377 12.95 2.29 -31.52
C ASN A 377 12.77 2.56 -33.03
N MET A 378 11.53 2.55 -33.48
CA MET A 378 11.17 2.82 -34.89
C MET A 378 10.77 4.27 -35.14
N ASP A 379 10.63 5.06 -34.08
CA ASP A 379 10.08 6.42 -34.10
C ASP A 379 8.70 6.51 -34.77
N ILE A 380 7.82 5.56 -34.43
CA ILE A 380 6.47 5.46 -34.97
C ILE A 380 5.48 5.55 -33.82
N ALA A 381 4.59 6.54 -33.87
CA ALA A 381 3.49 6.64 -32.92
C ALA A 381 2.51 5.48 -33.07
N LEU A 382 2.06 4.89 -31.95
CA LEU A 382 0.98 3.93 -31.92
C LEU A 382 -0.37 4.66 -31.93
N ASP A 383 -1.41 3.98 -32.39
CA ASP A 383 -2.77 4.52 -32.36
C ASP A 383 -3.21 4.73 -30.89
N ALA A 384 -3.53 5.96 -30.54
CA ALA A 384 -3.93 6.37 -29.18
C ALA A 384 -5.23 5.71 -28.69
N LYS A 385 -5.99 5.08 -29.59
CA LYS A 385 -7.25 4.39 -29.30
C LYS A 385 -7.08 2.89 -29.08
N ILE A 386 -5.86 2.38 -29.15
CA ILE A 386 -5.52 0.98 -28.91
C ILE A 386 -4.89 0.82 -27.54
N CYS A 387 -5.39 -0.14 -26.78
CA CYS A 387 -4.73 -0.61 -25.55
C CYS A 387 -4.34 -2.09 -25.67
N LEU A 388 -3.42 -2.51 -24.82
CA LEU A 388 -2.82 -3.84 -24.86
C LEU A 388 -2.81 -4.48 -23.49
N THR A 389 -2.90 -5.81 -23.48
CA THR A 389 -2.65 -6.63 -22.29
C THR A 389 -2.11 -7.99 -22.69
N GLY A 390 -1.12 -8.51 -21.98
CA GLY A 390 -0.55 -9.84 -22.24
C GLY A 390 0.79 -10.03 -21.54
N GLU A 391 0.96 -11.17 -20.89
CA GLU A 391 2.25 -11.62 -20.38
C GLU A 391 3.08 -12.18 -21.53
N VAL A 392 4.38 -11.89 -21.58
CA VAL A 392 5.26 -12.36 -22.63
C VAL A 392 6.23 -13.40 -22.10
N GLY A 393 6.22 -14.59 -22.71
CA GLY A 393 7.15 -15.66 -22.43
C GLY A 393 8.46 -15.56 -23.22
N LEU A 394 9.47 -16.32 -22.83
CA LEU A 394 10.82 -16.29 -23.41
C LEU A 394 10.90 -16.77 -24.87
N ALA A 395 9.91 -17.53 -25.35
CA ALA A 395 9.82 -17.93 -26.74
C ALA A 395 9.11 -16.88 -27.62
N GLY A 396 8.65 -15.75 -27.03
CA GLY A 396 7.90 -14.70 -27.72
C GLY A 396 6.40 -15.00 -27.82
N GLU A 397 5.93 -16.01 -27.12
CA GLU A 397 4.50 -16.29 -26.96
C GLU A 397 3.84 -15.27 -26.03
N ILE A 398 2.57 -14.96 -26.28
CA ILE A 398 1.73 -14.15 -25.43
C ILE A 398 0.82 -15.06 -24.61
N ARG A 399 0.92 -14.99 -23.29
CA ARG A 399 0.24 -15.86 -22.34
C ARG A 399 -1.05 -15.24 -21.82
N PRO A 400 -2.04 -16.07 -21.50
CA PRO A 400 -3.26 -15.63 -20.83
C PRO A 400 -3.00 -14.83 -19.56
N VAL A 401 -3.86 -13.85 -19.30
CA VAL A 401 -3.79 -12.97 -18.14
C VAL A 401 -5.04 -13.07 -17.30
N ASN A 402 -4.92 -12.80 -16.00
CA ASN A 402 -6.07 -12.84 -15.11
C ASN A 402 -7.06 -11.71 -15.39
N ARG A 403 -8.35 -11.94 -15.11
CA ARG A 403 -9.42 -10.93 -15.12
C ARG A 403 -9.58 -10.21 -16.46
N ILE A 404 -9.50 -10.93 -17.57
CA ILE A 404 -9.55 -10.36 -18.92
C ILE A 404 -10.83 -9.55 -19.18
N ASP A 405 -11.98 -10.01 -18.68
CA ASP A 405 -13.26 -9.30 -18.82
C ASP A 405 -13.22 -7.90 -18.20
N GLN A 406 -12.57 -7.77 -17.03
CA GLN A 406 -12.46 -6.49 -16.34
C GLN A 406 -11.55 -5.53 -17.12
N ARG A 407 -10.47 -6.02 -17.71
CA ARG A 407 -9.55 -5.23 -18.56
C ARG A 407 -10.25 -4.71 -19.80
N ILE A 408 -11.00 -5.57 -20.46
CA ILE A 408 -11.76 -5.21 -21.68
C ILE A 408 -12.83 -4.17 -21.35
N ARG A 409 -13.60 -4.38 -20.28
CA ARG A 409 -14.66 -3.45 -19.88
C ARG A 409 -14.13 -2.08 -19.43
N GLU A 410 -12.99 -2.04 -18.74
CA GLU A 410 -12.36 -0.77 -18.35
C GLU A 410 -11.84 -0.02 -19.58
N ALA A 411 -11.24 -0.72 -20.55
CA ALA A 411 -10.82 -0.13 -21.82
C ALA A 411 -12.02 0.46 -22.60
N GLU A 412 -13.11 -0.28 -22.69
CA GLU A 412 -14.34 0.19 -23.35
C GLU A 412 -14.93 1.41 -22.65
N LYS A 413 -15.03 1.38 -21.32
CA LYS A 413 -15.55 2.48 -20.48
C LYS A 413 -14.78 3.79 -20.70
N LEU A 414 -13.47 3.70 -20.94
CA LEU A 414 -12.59 4.84 -21.18
C LEU A 414 -12.50 5.25 -22.66
N GLY A 415 -13.32 4.65 -23.51
CA GLY A 415 -13.49 5.07 -24.91
C GLY A 415 -12.42 4.52 -25.87
N PHE A 416 -11.68 3.47 -25.49
CA PHE A 416 -10.78 2.80 -26.42
C PHE A 416 -11.58 2.05 -27.49
N GLU A 417 -11.11 2.11 -28.73
CA GLU A 417 -11.77 1.46 -29.87
C GLU A 417 -11.31 0.01 -30.05
N GLN A 418 -10.07 -0.30 -29.62
CA GLN A 418 -9.49 -1.63 -29.76
C GLN A 418 -8.66 -2.03 -28.55
N ILE A 419 -8.77 -3.31 -28.19
CA ILE A 419 -7.87 -3.94 -27.21
C ILE A 419 -7.22 -5.18 -27.81
N ILE A 420 -5.88 -5.30 -27.65
CA ILE A 420 -5.11 -6.47 -28.04
C ILE A 420 -4.92 -7.36 -26.82
N ILE A 421 -5.36 -8.62 -26.92
CA ILE A 421 -5.35 -9.60 -25.84
C ILE A 421 -4.66 -10.92 -26.24
N PRO A 422 -4.26 -11.76 -25.28
CA PRO A 422 -3.77 -13.12 -25.58
C PRO A 422 -4.83 -13.97 -26.27
N SER A 423 -4.42 -14.76 -27.29
CA SER A 423 -5.31 -15.69 -27.98
C SER A 423 -5.71 -16.88 -27.10
N GLY A 424 -6.90 -17.44 -27.38
CA GLY A 424 -7.43 -18.62 -26.71
C GLY A 424 -7.92 -18.38 -25.29
N GLN A 425 -8.02 -17.15 -24.85
CA GLN A 425 -8.56 -16.77 -23.55
C GLN A 425 -10.07 -16.52 -23.66
N LYS A 426 -10.85 -17.22 -22.82
CA LYS A 426 -12.30 -17.03 -22.77
C LYS A 426 -12.65 -15.69 -22.12
N TYR A 427 -13.51 -14.93 -22.74
CA TYR A 427 -14.09 -13.69 -22.21
C TYR A 427 -15.55 -13.55 -22.63
N ASN A 428 -16.32 -12.75 -21.89
CA ASN A 428 -17.73 -12.50 -22.23
C ASN A 428 -17.86 -11.38 -23.26
N ALA A 429 -18.12 -11.75 -24.50
CA ALA A 429 -18.26 -10.80 -25.61
C ALA A 429 -19.64 -10.10 -25.67
N LEU A 430 -20.61 -10.50 -24.83
CA LEU A 430 -21.96 -9.92 -24.85
C LEU A 430 -21.95 -8.43 -24.48
N GLY A 431 -22.47 -7.60 -25.37
CA GLY A 431 -22.63 -6.16 -25.16
C GLY A 431 -21.36 -5.34 -25.35
N LEU A 432 -20.23 -5.94 -25.74
CA LEU A 432 -18.99 -5.21 -26.01
C LEU A 432 -19.09 -4.42 -27.33
N LYS A 433 -18.70 -3.16 -27.26
CA LYS A 433 -18.55 -2.27 -28.44
C LYS A 433 -17.10 -2.16 -28.88
N ILE A 434 -16.16 -2.37 -27.96
CA ILE A 434 -14.73 -2.35 -28.24
C ILE A 434 -14.33 -3.54 -29.11
N LYS A 435 -13.46 -3.32 -30.09
CA LYS A 435 -12.92 -4.38 -30.95
C LYS A 435 -11.85 -5.15 -30.18
N VAL A 436 -12.08 -6.42 -29.93
CA VAL A 436 -11.11 -7.32 -29.28
C VAL A 436 -10.30 -8.03 -30.37
N VAL A 437 -8.97 -7.93 -30.28
CA VAL A 437 -8.04 -8.57 -31.21
C VAL A 437 -7.15 -9.55 -30.46
N GLU A 438 -7.26 -10.81 -30.83
CA GLU A 438 -6.49 -11.88 -30.21
C GLU A 438 -5.14 -12.09 -30.92
N VAL A 439 -4.07 -12.24 -30.13
CA VAL A 439 -2.71 -12.49 -30.63
C VAL A 439 -2.02 -13.57 -29.83
N SER A 440 -1.24 -14.43 -30.50
CA SER A 440 -0.51 -15.53 -29.87
C SER A 440 0.99 -15.25 -29.71
N ARG A 441 1.54 -14.34 -30.51
CA ARG A 441 2.96 -14.00 -30.53
C ARG A 441 3.18 -12.49 -30.57
N VAL A 442 4.29 -12.04 -30.00
CA VAL A 442 4.70 -10.62 -30.02
C VAL A 442 4.79 -10.09 -31.45
N VAL A 443 5.31 -10.87 -32.39
CA VAL A 443 5.42 -10.48 -33.81
C VAL A 443 4.04 -10.17 -34.43
N ASP A 444 3.01 -10.93 -34.07
CA ASP A 444 1.66 -10.72 -34.61
C ASP A 444 1.05 -9.43 -34.05
N ALA A 445 1.24 -9.17 -32.77
CA ALA A 445 0.83 -7.90 -32.15
C ALA A 445 1.50 -6.71 -32.86
N PHE A 446 2.79 -6.79 -33.13
CA PHE A 446 3.53 -5.72 -33.78
C PHE A 446 3.09 -5.46 -35.22
N ARG A 447 2.74 -6.51 -35.98
CA ARG A 447 2.17 -6.35 -37.34
C ARG A 447 0.85 -5.57 -37.32
N ILE A 448 0.06 -5.73 -36.27
CA ILE A 448 -1.21 -5.01 -36.09
C ILE A 448 -0.93 -3.54 -35.75
N LEU A 449 0.02 -3.29 -34.82
CA LEU A 449 0.33 -1.96 -34.33
C LEU A 449 1.02 -1.05 -35.36
N ILE A 450 1.81 -1.63 -36.26
CA ILE A 450 2.60 -0.89 -37.27
C ILE A 450 1.88 -0.81 -38.64
N LYS A 451 0.80 -1.57 -38.84
CA LYS A 451 0.01 -1.44 -40.08
C LYS A 451 -0.61 -0.04 -40.14
N LYS A 452 -0.06 0.78 -41.06
CA LYS A 452 -0.74 1.97 -41.60
C LYS A 452 -1.93 1.60 -42.45
#